data_06544a0edb53920c07b7746d848a1fb4
#
_entry.id   06544a0edb53920c07b7746d848a1fb4
#
_cell.length_a   1.000
_cell.length_b   1.000
_cell.length_c   1.000
_cell.angle_alpha   90.00
_cell.angle_beta   90.00
_cell.angle_gamma   90.00
#
_symmetry.space_group_name_H-M   'P 1'
#
loop_
_entity.id
_entity.type
_entity.pdbx_description
1 polymer ?
#
loop_
_entity_poly.entity_id
_entity_poly.type
_entity_poly.pdbx_seq_one_letter_code
_entity_poly.pdbx_strand_id
1 'polypeptide(L)'
;MPSPRCNPLTVSVPELFFSRSFSSRSKIAKASALPLTMIAALFSFYAVANACAQAKPNDKANSSGTQKAHIQTIEETTVDIPMGEKEAPLRLNLSQLMQAYNVPGLSMAVIDHYQIIWAKAYGTIGTGSKTPVTTKTLFQAGSISKPVAATAALALVQKGTLSLDEDVNQKLKTWKVPENEFTKDEKVTLRRLMSHTAGLTVHGFPGYDVDAPLPTLVQVLNGEKPANTAPIRVDFVPGSQERYSGGGVTIEQLMMMDVTGKAFPDLLRESVLQKIGMADSGYEQPLPAARAALTATGTYADGKPVQGRWHIYPEMAAAGLWTTPTDLAKFAIEIAQSRNGKSNKVLSQKTVEEMLTPVRPKEGAALGFFVEEQNPGQFGHDGADEGFQALLTMNWQTGNGAAIMANSDNGVAVADIVMRGVAKEYGWNYKFGGPLSPLLLIAKLRGVQAALDYFTQLKKTGVSEDVMGERSLNELGYRLLYGGRQQDGVTVFRQNVKLYPQSSNVYDSLGEAYANTGEKELAIENYEKSLQMNPKNDNAKERLKKLREPK
;
A
#
# COMPACT_ATOMS: atom_id res chain seq x y z
N MET A 1 -5.79 49.29 13.14
CA MET A 1 -6.63 48.11 13.35
C MET A 1 -6.33 47.15 12.22
N PRO A 2 -5.67 46.02 12.46
CA PRO A 2 -5.45 45.01 11.42
C PRO A 2 -6.57 43.97 11.50
N SER A 3 -7.07 43.59 10.34
CA SER A 3 -8.08 42.53 10.10
C SER A 3 -7.56 41.15 10.47
N PRO A 4 -8.41 40.22 10.93
CA PRO A 4 -8.02 38.88 11.30
C PRO A 4 -7.75 38.03 10.05
N ARG A 5 -6.56 37.40 9.99
CA ARG A 5 -6.23 36.38 9.01
C ARG A 5 -6.97 35.08 9.39
N CYS A 6 -7.82 34.61 8.50
CA CYS A 6 -8.35 33.25 8.56
C CYS A 6 -7.22 32.25 8.35
N ASN A 7 -6.95 31.43 9.35
CA ASN A 7 -6.16 30.21 9.19
C ASN A 7 -6.97 29.17 8.39
N PRO A 8 -6.44 28.56 7.35
CA PRO A 8 -7.05 27.38 6.76
C PRO A 8 -6.86 26.21 7.73
N LEU A 9 -7.96 25.64 8.18
CA LEU A 9 -7.99 24.34 8.84
C LEU A 9 -7.49 23.30 7.84
N THR A 10 -6.31 22.79 8.06
CA THR A 10 -5.82 21.58 7.41
C THR A 10 -6.67 20.41 7.89
N VAL A 11 -7.62 20.02 7.08
CA VAL A 11 -8.37 18.78 7.27
C VAL A 11 -7.46 17.65 6.80
N SER A 12 -6.86 16.94 7.76
CA SER A 12 -6.19 15.68 7.47
C SER A 12 -7.24 14.69 6.96
N VAL A 13 -7.08 14.26 5.73
CA VAL A 13 -7.87 13.17 5.14
C VAL A 13 -7.53 11.89 5.91
N PRO A 14 -8.49 11.20 6.55
CA PRO A 14 -8.21 9.90 7.13
C PRO A 14 -7.92 8.91 6.00
N GLU A 15 -6.70 8.44 5.92
CA GLU A 15 -6.33 7.33 5.05
C GLU A 15 -7.03 6.07 5.54
N LEU A 16 -8.03 5.62 4.78
CA LEU A 16 -8.72 4.34 5.02
C LEU A 16 -7.85 3.20 4.45
N PHE A 17 -7.01 2.64 5.29
CA PHE A 17 -6.25 1.45 4.98
C PHE A 17 -7.02 0.18 5.38
N PHE A 18 -6.80 -0.87 4.61
CA PHE A 18 -7.42 -2.17 4.71
C PHE A 18 -7.18 -2.85 6.06
N SER A 19 -8.18 -2.96 6.90
CA SER A 19 -8.26 -4.04 7.88
C SER A 19 -9.32 -5.04 7.42
N ARG A 20 -8.91 -6.23 7.00
CA ARG A 20 -9.80 -7.33 6.63
C ARG A 20 -10.12 -8.15 7.87
N SER A 21 -11.30 -8.01 8.44
CA SER A 21 -11.83 -9.00 9.37
C SER A 21 -12.84 -9.89 8.64
N PHE A 22 -12.51 -11.17 8.47
CA PHE A 22 -13.42 -12.17 7.93
C PHE A 22 -14.08 -12.95 9.06
N SER A 23 -15.40 -12.96 9.08
CA SER A 23 -16.19 -13.94 9.80
C SER A 23 -17.04 -14.70 8.77
N SER A 24 -16.71 -15.95 8.48
CA SER A 24 -17.65 -16.86 7.84
C SER A 24 -17.55 -18.26 8.45
N ARG A 25 -18.67 -18.72 8.98
CA ARG A 25 -18.90 -20.13 9.34
C ARG A 25 -19.17 -20.92 8.06
N SER A 26 -18.35 -21.91 7.72
CA SER A 26 -18.72 -22.93 6.74
C SER A 26 -18.84 -24.29 7.38
N LYS A 27 -19.93 -24.95 7.04
CA LYS A 27 -20.29 -26.31 7.45
C LYS A 27 -19.42 -27.33 6.70
N ILE A 28 -18.93 -28.31 7.46
CA ILE A 28 -18.20 -29.48 6.97
C ILE A 28 -19.20 -30.45 6.35
N ALA A 29 -18.96 -30.86 5.10
CA ALA A 29 -19.56 -32.04 4.50
C ALA A 29 -18.47 -33.11 4.32
N LYS A 30 -18.70 -34.27 4.92
CA LYS A 30 -17.87 -35.48 4.79
C LYS A 30 -18.15 -36.16 3.45
N ALA A 31 -17.12 -36.60 2.77
CA ALA A 31 -17.23 -37.65 1.76
C ALA A 31 -16.02 -38.60 1.83
N SER A 32 -16.37 -39.85 1.72
CA SER A 32 -15.69 -41.11 1.99
C SER A 32 -14.58 -41.48 1.02
N ALA A 33 -13.64 -42.30 1.54
CA ALA A 33 -12.54 -42.95 0.83
C ALA A 33 -12.97 -44.24 0.13
N LEU A 34 -12.24 -44.63 -0.93
CA LEU A 34 -11.87 -46.00 -1.33
C LEU A 34 -11.03 -46.01 -2.65
N PRO A 35 -10.34 -47.13 -3.11
CA PRO A 35 -8.96 -47.40 -2.74
C PRO A 35 -7.97 -47.54 -3.95
N LEU A 36 -6.69 -47.81 -3.61
CA LEU A 36 -5.55 -48.14 -4.47
C LEU A 36 -5.79 -49.23 -5.53
N THR A 37 -5.17 -49.08 -6.68
CA THR A 37 -4.55 -50.21 -7.42
C THR A 37 -3.21 -49.76 -8.05
N MET A 38 -2.20 -50.58 -7.75
CA MET A 38 -0.84 -50.61 -8.34
C MET A 38 -0.86 -51.03 -9.80
N ILE A 39 -0.01 -50.45 -10.65
CA ILE A 39 0.67 -51.16 -11.73
C ILE A 39 2.06 -50.56 -11.92
N ALA A 40 3.06 -51.42 -11.80
CA ALA A 40 4.47 -51.15 -12.14
C ALA A 40 4.74 -51.51 -13.60
N ALA A 41 5.59 -50.77 -14.28
CA ALA A 41 6.52 -51.33 -15.28
C ALA A 41 7.46 -50.28 -15.91
N LEU A 42 8.73 -50.57 -15.75
CA LEU A 42 9.83 -50.65 -16.72
C LEU A 42 10.63 -49.40 -17.10
N PHE A 43 11.87 -49.48 -16.72
CA PHE A 43 13.05 -48.71 -17.10
C PHE A 43 13.26 -48.63 -18.62
N SER A 44 13.69 -47.44 -19.08
CA SER A 44 14.54 -47.29 -20.24
C SER A 44 15.47 -46.09 -20.04
N PHE A 45 16.74 -46.37 -19.88
CA PHE A 45 17.83 -45.39 -19.93
C PHE A 45 17.97 -44.85 -21.37
N TYR A 46 17.94 -43.56 -21.54
CA TYR A 46 18.53 -42.88 -22.70
C TYR A 46 19.42 -41.72 -22.21
N ALA A 47 20.68 -41.82 -22.64
CA ALA A 47 21.70 -40.81 -22.46
C ALA A 47 21.28 -39.53 -23.21
N VAL A 48 21.23 -38.39 -22.47
CA VAL A 48 21.11 -37.08 -23.11
C VAL A 48 22.47 -36.42 -23.11
N ALA A 49 23.03 -36.32 -24.32
CA ALA A 49 24.24 -35.59 -24.62
C ALA A 49 24.08 -34.11 -24.36
N ASN A 50 25.12 -33.49 -23.78
CA ASN A 50 25.28 -32.05 -23.66
C ASN A 50 25.13 -31.35 -25.02
N ALA A 51 24.07 -30.62 -25.21
CA ALA A 51 23.96 -29.59 -26.23
C ALA A 51 23.98 -28.22 -25.54
N CYS A 52 25.13 -27.56 -25.50
CA CYS A 52 25.23 -26.13 -25.33
C CYS A 52 24.48 -25.48 -26.48
N ALA A 53 23.24 -25.09 -26.24
CA ALA A 53 22.48 -24.28 -27.17
C ALA A 53 23.05 -22.85 -27.15
N GLN A 54 23.91 -22.54 -28.11
CA GLN A 54 24.22 -21.15 -28.47
C GLN A 54 22.93 -20.51 -28.98
N ALA A 55 22.37 -19.56 -28.24
CA ALA A 55 21.24 -18.77 -28.68
C ALA A 55 21.59 -18.07 -30.01
N LYS A 56 20.80 -18.36 -31.05
CA LYS A 56 20.98 -17.75 -32.37
C LYS A 56 20.71 -16.23 -32.29
N PRO A 57 21.44 -15.40 -33.07
CA PRO A 57 21.25 -13.95 -33.07
C PRO A 57 19.80 -13.48 -33.37
N ASN A 58 19.00 -14.27 -34.07
CA ASN A 58 17.61 -13.98 -34.39
C ASN A 58 16.64 -14.01 -33.19
N ASP A 59 16.95 -14.73 -32.09
CA ASP A 59 16.05 -14.82 -30.93
C ASP A 59 16.04 -13.53 -30.12
N LYS A 60 17.17 -12.81 -30.07
CA LYS A 60 17.26 -11.51 -29.39
C LYS A 60 16.52 -10.38 -30.14
N ALA A 61 16.52 -10.39 -31.46
CA ALA A 61 15.81 -9.39 -32.26
C ALA A 61 14.29 -9.62 -32.21
N ASN A 62 13.82 -10.87 -32.18
CA ASN A 62 12.41 -11.21 -32.04
C ASN A 62 11.88 -10.89 -30.64
N SER A 63 12.66 -11.17 -29.59
CA SER A 63 12.27 -10.84 -28.21
C SER A 63 12.14 -9.33 -27.98
N SER A 64 13.03 -8.52 -28.58
CA SER A 64 13.00 -7.06 -28.51
C SER A 64 11.77 -6.47 -29.23
N GLY A 65 11.38 -7.02 -30.39
CA GLY A 65 10.18 -6.60 -31.11
C GLY A 65 8.89 -6.90 -30.35
N THR A 66 8.79 -8.10 -29.77
CA THR A 66 7.66 -8.54 -28.95
C THR A 66 7.52 -7.68 -27.69
N GLN A 67 8.61 -7.40 -27.00
CA GLN A 67 8.60 -6.54 -25.81
C GLN A 67 8.14 -5.11 -26.12
N LYS A 68 8.59 -4.53 -27.23
CA LYS A 68 8.15 -3.21 -27.67
C LYS A 68 6.64 -3.18 -27.94
N ALA A 69 6.10 -4.24 -28.55
CA ALA A 69 4.67 -4.38 -28.80
C ALA A 69 3.87 -4.45 -27.49
N HIS A 70 4.30 -5.23 -26.50
CA HIS A 70 3.66 -5.29 -25.17
C HIS A 70 3.63 -3.91 -24.50
N ILE A 71 4.77 -3.19 -24.49
CA ILE A 71 4.84 -1.85 -23.93
C ILE A 71 3.86 -0.92 -24.64
N GLN A 72 3.84 -0.94 -25.97
CA GLN A 72 2.94 -0.10 -26.76
C GLN A 72 1.47 -0.41 -26.45
N THR A 73 1.08 -1.68 -26.35
CA THR A 73 -0.28 -2.08 -25.97
C THR A 73 -0.65 -1.52 -24.58
N ILE A 74 0.24 -1.63 -23.59
CA ILE A 74 0.01 -1.11 -22.24
C ILE A 74 -0.16 0.42 -22.27
N GLU A 75 0.64 1.13 -23.05
CA GLU A 75 0.58 2.60 -23.19
C GLU A 75 -0.67 3.07 -23.89
N GLU A 76 -1.09 2.41 -24.96
CA GLU A 76 -2.21 2.81 -25.81
C GLU A 76 -3.58 2.37 -25.28
N THR A 77 -3.62 1.25 -24.55
CA THR A 77 -4.86 0.65 -24.03
C THR A 77 -4.82 0.44 -22.51
N THR A 78 -4.30 1.43 -21.77
CA THR A 78 -4.19 1.36 -20.31
C THR A 78 -5.55 1.16 -19.64
N VAL A 79 -6.59 1.78 -20.18
CA VAL A 79 -7.98 1.61 -19.75
C VAL A 79 -8.81 1.13 -20.94
N ASP A 80 -9.50 0.01 -20.75
CA ASP A 80 -10.52 -0.51 -21.67
C ASP A 80 -11.62 -1.16 -20.83
N ILE A 81 -12.57 -0.34 -20.38
CA ILE A 81 -13.66 -0.77 -19.50
C ILE A 81 -14.95 -0.84 -20.35
N PRO A 82 -15.53 -2.04 -20.53
CA PRO A 82 -16.83 -2.18 -21.17
C PRO A 82 -17.90 -1.55 -20.26
N MET A 83 -18.64 -0.57 -20.75
CA MET A 83 -19.66 0.12 -19.97
C MET A 83 -21.00 -0.63 -20.07
N GLY A 84 -21.86 -0.47 -20.75
CA GLY A 84 -23.12 -1.20 -20.93
C GLY A 84 -23.34 -1.55 -22.41
N GLU A 85 -24.37 -2.36 -22.70
CA GLU A 85 -24.67 -2.77 -24.08
C GLU A 85 -24.93 -1.58 -25.03
N LYS A 86 -25.38 -0.43 -24.48
CA LYS A 86 -25.73 0.77 -25.24
C LYS A 86 -24.70 1.90 -25.10
N GLU A 87 -23.65 1.71 -24.34
CA GLU A 87 -22.65 2.73 -24.08
C GLU A 87 -21.30 2.37 -24.70
N ALA A 88 -20.62 3.37 -25.26
CA ALA A 88 -19.26 3.19 -25.73
C ALA A 88 -18.32 2.84 -24.56
N PRO A 89 -17.39 1.88 -24.71
CA PRO A 89 -16.42 1.55 -23.67
C PRO A 89 -15.61 2.77 -23.28
N LEU A 90 -15.24 2.83 -22.00
CA LEU A 90 -14.32 3.85 -21.52
C LEU A 90 -12.90 3.43 -21.87
N ARG A 91 -12.28 4.14 -22.83
CA ARG A 91 -10.91 3.88 -23.28
C ARG A 91 -10.04 5.09 -23.04
N LEU A 92 -8.88 4.84 -22.41
CA LEU A 92 -7.83 5.84 -22.20
C LEU A 92 -6.47 5.21 -22.46
N ASN A 93 -5.58 5.97 -23.08
CA ASN A 93 -4.16 5.69 -23.05
C ASN A 93 -3.53 6.16 -21.73
N LEU A 94 -2.27 5.79 -21.46
CA LEU A 94 -1.60 6.13 -20.23
C LEU A 94 -1.52 7.64 -19.96
N SER A 95 -1.22 8.43 -20.98
CA SER A 95 -1.15 9.89 -20.85
C SER A 95 -2.50 10.51 -20.46
N GLN A 96 -3.59 10.04 -21.07
CA GLN A 96 -4.95 10.49 -20.73
C GLN A 96 -5.34 10.09 -19.31
N LEU A 97 -4.95 8.89 -18.86
CA LEU A 97 -5.17 8.43 -17.48
C LEU A 97 -4.41 9.30 -16.49
N MET A 98 -3.12 9.56 -16.72
CA MET A 98 -2.30 10.44 -15.89
C MET A 98 -2.89 11.84 -15.80
N GLN A 99 -3.31 12.40 -16.92
CA GLN A 99 -3.98 13.71 -16.98
C GLN A 99 -5.30 13.72 -16.18
N ALA A 100 -6.12 12.69 -16.32
CA ALA A 100 -7.38 12.57 -15.59
C ALA A 100 -7.19 12.58 -14.06
N TYR A 101 -6.07 12.10 -13.59
CA TYR A 101 -5.76 12.04 -12.15
C TYR A 101 -4.78 13.10 -11.65
N ASN A 102 -4.41 14.10 -12.45
CA ASN A 102 -3.40 15.09 -12.08
C ASN A 102 -2.06 14.45 -11.66
N VAL A 103 -1.61 13.43 -12.40
CA VAL A 103 -0.32 12.77 -12.20
C VAL A 103 0.67 13.31 -13.22
N PRO A 104 1.57 14.25 -12.84
CA PRO A 104 2.50 14.85 -13.81
C PRO A 104 3.54 13.87 -14.31
N GLY A 105 3.99 12.95 -13.46
CA GLY A 105 5.05 12.00 -13.77
C GLY A 105 4.84 10.63 -13.14
N LEU A 106 5.25 9.61 -13.87
CA LEU A 106 5.20 8.22 -13.46
C LEU A 106 6.45 7.50 -13.95
N SER A 107 7.02 6.63 -13.14
CA SER A 107 8.09 5.72 -13.52
C SER A 107 7.73 4.31 -13.09
N MET A 108 8.10 3.30 -13.88
CA MET A 108 7.78 1.91 -13.59
C MET A 108 8.88 0.95 -14.05
N ALA A 109 8.98 -0.18 -13.37
CA ALA A 109 9.81 -1.32 -13.74
C ALA A 109 8.96 -2.59 -13.66
N VAL A 110 8.96 -3.39 -14.72
CA VAL A 110 8.18 -4.63 -14.83
C VAL A 110 9.12 -5.81 -14.75
N ILE A 111 8.73 -6.78 -13.93
CA ILE A 111 9.49 -7.98 -13.60
C ILE A 111 8.76 -9.18 -14.19
N ASP A 112 9.48 -10.03 -14.91
CA ASP A 112 8.98 -11.33 -15.33
C ASP A 112 10.11 -12.37 -15.22
N HIS A 113 9.76 -13.57 -14.78
CA HIS A 113 10.73 -14.65 -14.53
C HIS A 113 11.93 -14.19 -13.68
N TYR A 114 11.67 -13.39 -12.61
CA TYR A 114 12.68 -12.83 -11.70
C TYR A 114 13.69 -11.88 -12.37
N GLN A 115 13.35 -11.29 -13.49
CA GLN A 115 14.19 -10.33 -14.22
C GLN A 115 13.40 -9.06 -14.52
N ILE A 116 14.06 -7.90 -14.41
CA ILE A 116 13.48 -6.65 -14.90
C ILE A 116 13.49 -6.74 -16.43
N ILE A 117 12.32 -6.97 -17.02
CA ILE A 117 12.20 -7.10 -18.47
C ILE A 117 12.18 -5.74 -19.17
N TRP A 118 11.69 -4.70 -18.50
CA TRP A 118 11.81 -3.31 -18.93
C TRP A 118 11.55 -2.34 -17.78
N ALA A 119 12.08 -1.10 -17.95
CA ALA A 119 11.76 0.04 -17.10
C ALA A 119 11.52 1.26 -18.00
N LYS A 120 10.49 2.06 -17.69
CA LYS A 120 10.12 3.23 -18.47
C LYS A 120 9.53 4.34 -17.58
N ALA A 121 9.66 5.57 -18.05
CA ALA A 121 9.17 6.73 -17.33
C ALA A 121 8.34 7.62 -18.28
N TYR A 122 7.37 8.34 -17.71
CA TYR A 122 6.37 9.09 -18.44
C TYR A 122 6.12 10.44 -17.76
N GLY A 123 5.80 11.46 -18.55
CA GLY A 123 5.47 12.79 -18.05
C GLY A 123 6.68 13.57 -17.53
N THR A 124 6.46 14.44 -16.55
CA THR A 124 7.42 15.43 -16.07
C THR A 124 7.68 15.33 -14.57
N ILE A 125 8.81 15.88 -14.12
CA ILE A 125 9.21 15.86 -12.71
C ILE A 125 8.27 16.65 -11.78
N GLY A 126 7.30 17.37 -12.28
CA GLY A 126 6.32 18.13 -11.48
C GLY A 126 5.36 18.93 -12.34
N THR A 127 4.27 19.37 -11.75
CA THR A 127 3.26 20.22 -12.39
C THR A 127 3.92 21.50 -12.96
N GLY A 128 3.65 21.78 -14.22
CA GLY A 128 4.23 22.95 -14.93
C GLY A 128 5.68 22.78 -15.35
N SER A 129 6.37 21.72 -14.97
CA SER A 129 7.73 21.43 -15.41
C SER A 129 7.77 20.93 -16.86
N LYS A 130 8.83 21.27 -17.59
CA LYS A 130 9.15 20.69 -18.90
C LYS A 130 10.21 19.58 -18.82
N THR A 131 10.83 19.39 -17.66
CA THR A 131 11.86 18.36 -17.46
C THR A 131 11.19 16.99 -17.38
N PRO A 132 11.57 16.02 -18.24
CA PRO A 132 10.96 14.71 -18.23
C PRO A 132 11.37 13.89 -17.00
N VAL A 133 10.47 13.05 -16.53
CA VAL A 133 10.81 11.94 -15.63
C VAL A 133 11.67 10.93 -16.40
N THR A 134 12.66 10.38 -15.73
CA THR A 134 13.51 9.29 -16.24
C THR A 134 13.45 8.09 -15.31
N THR A 135 13.97 6.96 -15.72
CA THR A 135 14.11 5.76 -14.87
C THR A 135 15.12 5.95 -13.72
N LYS A 136 15.82 7.08 -13.69
CA LYS A 136 16.75 7.52 -12.65
C LYS A 136 16.19 8.63 -11.75
N THR A 137 15.02 9.16 -12.07
CA THR A 137 14.35 10.14 -11.22
C THR A 137 13.98 9.51 -9.89
N LEU A 138 14.33 10.18 -8.79
CA LEU A 138 14.04 9.73 -7.43
C LEU A 138 12.62 10.16 -7.01
N PHE A 139 11.92 9.25 -6.37
CA PHE A 139 10.62 9.47 -5.73
C PHE A 139 10.70 9.09 -4.26
N GLN A 140 9.86 9.67 -3.43
CA GLN A 140 9.61 9.13 -2.09
C GLN A 140 8.78 7.85 -2.21
N ALA A 141 9.22 6.83 -1.49
CA ALA A 141 8.59 5.50 -1.53
C ALA A 141 7.50 5.32 -0.47
N GLY A 142 7.34 6.31 0.43
CA GLY A 142 6.41 6.23 1.52
C GLY A 142 6.58 4.93 2.32
N SER A 143 5.48 4.27 2.57
CA SER A 143 5.45 3.05 3.38
C SER A 143 6.21 1.85 2.79
N ILE A 144 6.63 1.88 1.52
CA ILE A 144 7.57 0.86 1.00
C ILE A 144 8.94 0.94 1.71
N SER A 145 9.19 2.01 2.46
CA SER A 145 10.32 2.09 3.40
C SER A 145 10.32 0.95 4.42
N LYS A 146 9.13 0.49 4.87
CA LYS A 146 8.95 -0.51 5.92
C LYS A 146 9.53 -1.89 5.58
N PRO A 147 9.20 -2.53 4.45
CA PRO A 147 9.78 -3.83 4.11
C PRO A 147 11.29 -3.77 3.89
N VAL A 148 11.82 -2.64 3.41
CA VAL A 148 13.27 -2.46 3.28
C VAL A 148 13.93 -2.34 4.66
N ALA A 149 13.33 -1.60 5.60
CA ALA A 149 13.77 -1.50 6.99
C ALA A 149 13.67 -2.85 7.71
N ALA A 150 12.53 -3.55 7.59
CA ALA A 150 12.32 -4.87 8.15
C ALA A 150 13.38 -5.88 7.67
N THR A 151 13.82 -5.77 6.41
CA THR A 151 14.91 -6.62 5.88
C THR A 151 16.23 -6.39 6.65
N ALA A 152 16.55 -5.15 7.02
CA ALA A 152 17.72 -4.84 7.84
C ALA A 152 17.57 -5.37 9.27
N ALA A 153 16.41 -5.20 9.90
CA ALA A 153 16.14 -5.72 11.23
C ALA A 153 16.19 -7.26 11.27
N LEU A 154 15.63 -7.93 10.26
CA LEU A 154 15.72 -9.39 10.13
C LEU A 154 17.16 -9.87 9.90
N ALA A 155 18.01 -9.09 9.22
CA ALA A 155 19.43 -9.40 9.12
C ALA A 155 20.15 -9.30 10.49
N LEU A 156 19.71 -8.41 11.39
CA LEU A 156 20.19 -8.35 12.78
C LEU A 156 19.65 -9.51 13.62
N VAL A 157 18.41 -9.95 13.38
CA VAL A 157 17.84 -11.17 13.99
C VAL A 157 18.64 -12.39 13.57
N GLN A 158 18.93 -12.55 12.28
CA GLN A 158 19.71 -13.65 11.73
C GLN A 158 21.12 -13.72 12.32
N LYS A 159 21.71 -12.59 12.74
CA LYS A 159 23.00 -12.50 13.42
C LYS A 159 22.91 -12.72 14.94
N GLY A 160 21.72 -12.89 15.49
CA GLY A 160 21.49 -13.00 16.93
C GLY A 160 21.64 -11.69 17.72
N THR A 161 21.73 -10.53 17.03
CA THR A 161 21.78 -9.20 17.68
C THR A 161 20.40 -8.78 18.19
N LEU A 162 19.34 -9.09 17.44
CA LEU A 162 17.94 -8.90 17.81
C LEU A 162 17.23 -10.25 17.90
N SER A 163 16.07 -10.26 18.56
CA SER A 163 15.13 -11.39 18.59
C SER A 163 13.76 -10.90 18.10
N LEU A 164 13.02 -11.76 17.40
CA LEU A 164 11.67 -11.44 16.96
C LEU A 164 10.68 -11.36 18.12
N ASP A 165 10.89 -12.14 19.18
CA ASP A 165 9.85 -12.43 20.18
C ASP A 165 10.21 -11.96 21.60
N GLU A 166 11.38 -11.33 21.80
CA GLU A 166 11.71 -10.69 23.08
C GLU A 166 11.03 -9.31 23.20
N ASP A 167 10.82 -8.86 24.43
CA ASP A 167 10.35 -7.50 24.72
C ASP A 167 11.35 -6.48 24.15
N VAL A 168 10.88 -5.60 23.27
CA VAL A 168 11.74 -4.57 22.64
C VAL A 168 12.42 -3.66 23.65
N ASN A 169 11.83 -3.49 24.84
CA ASN A 169 12.40 -2.71 25.92
C ASN A 169 13.73 -3.27 26.46
N GLN A 170 14.04 -4.54 26.18
CA GLN A 170 15.35 -5.11 26.51
C GLN A 170 16.47 -4.58 25.60
N LYS A 171 16.15 -4.21 24.36
CA LYS A 171 17.11 -3.72 23.35
C LYS A 171 17.12 -2.21 23.21
N LEU A 172 15.98 -1.54 23.37
CA LEU A 172 15.89 -0.08 23.37
C LEU A 172 16.75 0.50 24.51
N LYS A 173 17.51 1.56 24.24
CA LYS A 173 18.42 2.23 25.19
C LYS A 173 18.04 3.68 25.44
N THR A 174 17.82 4.43 24.37
CA THR A 174 17.60 5.88 24.42
C THR A 174 16.15 6.26 24.74
N TRP A 175 15.22 5.33 24.55
CA TRP A 175 13.80 5.47 24.86
C TRP A 175 13.22 4.07 25.16
N LYS A 176 12.09 4.04 25.85
CA LYS A 176 11.38 2.80 26.17
C LYS A 176 9.90 2.93 25.79
N VAL A 177 9.31 1.85 25.32
CA VAL A 177 7.85 1.77 25.20
C VAL A 177 7.26 1.91 26.61
N PRO A 178 6.40 2.94 26.87
CA PRO A 178 5.79 3.10 28.19
C PRO A 178 4.89 1.91 28.54
N GLU A 179 5.06 1.38 29.75
CA GLU A 179 4.19 0.33 30.26
C GLU A 179 2.82 0.87 30.69
N ASN A 180 1.79 0.08 30.45
CA ASN A 180 0.43 0.35 30.87
C ASN A 180 -0.35 -0.96 31.07
N GLU A 181 -1.68 -0.88 31.27
CA GLU A 181 -2.55 -2.04 31.48
C GLU A 181 -2.52 -3.04 30.31
N PHE A 182 -2.28 -2.59 29.08
CA PHE A 182 -2.25 -3.45 27.88
C PHE A 182 -0.93 -4.22 27.74
N THR A 183 0.18 -3.69 28.31
CA THR A 183 1.51 -4.29 28.20
C THR A 183 1.91 -5.12 29.41
N LYS A 184 1.00 -5.33 30.36
CA LYS A 184 1.27 -6.04 31.61
C LYS A 184 1.66 -7.50 31.34
N ASP A 185 0.84 -8.22 30.62
CA ASP A 185 1.02 -9.65 30.36
C ASP A 185 1.61 -9.92 28.98
N GLU A 186 1.23 -9.12 27.97
CA GLU A 186 1.70 -9.21 26.59
C GLU A 186 2.63 -8.05 26.25
N LYS A 187 3.84 -8.37 25.77
CA LYS A 187 4.86 -7.35 25.48
C LYS A 187 4.89 -6.94 24.01
N VAL A 188 5.37 -5.73 23.75
CA VAL A 188 5.71 -5.29 22.41
C VAL A 188 6.98 -6.03 21.97
N THR A 189 6.91 -6.75 20.85
CA THR A 189 8.03 -7.49 20.27
C THR A 189 8.32 -7.00 18.85
N LEU A 190 9.51 -7.28 18.33
CA LEU A 190 9.88 -6.91 16.97
C LEU A 190 8.94 -7.53 15.93
N ARG A 191 8.52 -8.78 16.11
CA ARG A 191 7.51 -9.44 15.30
C ARG A 191 6.22 -8.64 15.24
N ARG A 192 5.73 -8.19 16.40
CA ARG A 192 4.49 -7.41 16.52
C ARG A 192 4.62 -6.00 15.93
N LEU A 193 5.80 -5.39 15.99
CA LEU A 193 6.07 -4.11 15.31
C LEU A 193 5.93 -4.25 13.79
N MET A 194 6.64 -5.22 13.20
CA MET A 194 6.67 -5.46 11.77
C MET A 194 5.34 -5.93 11.18
N SER A 195 4.52 -6.63 11.96
CA SER A 195 3.22 -7.18 11.54
C SER A 195 2.03 -6.32 11.95
N HIS A 196 2.28 -5.12 12.48
CA HIS A 196 1.24 -4.20 12.93
C HIS A 196 0.28 -4.76 14.00
N THR A 197 0.77 -5.71 14.82
CA THR A 197 -0.01 -6.34 15.88
C THR A 197 0.43 -5.91 17.29
N ALA A 198 1.29 -4.89 17.39
CA ALA A 198 1.83 -4.41 18.66
C ALA A 198 0.87 -3.54 19.50
N GLY A 199 -0.31 -3.22 18.97
CA GLY A 199 -1.28 -2.36 19.68
C GLY A 199 -0.91 -0.87 19.70
N LEU A 200 -0.05 -0.43 18.78
CA LEU A 200 0.49 0.93 18.79
C LEU A 200 -0.38 1.94 18.04
N THR A 201 -0.42 3.15 18.57
CA THR A 201 -1.02 4.34 17.95
C THR A 201 -0.17 4.85 16.78
N VAL A 202 -0.63 5.93 16.14
CA VAL A 202 0.01 6.65 15.01
C VAL A 202 0.14 5.78 13.78
N HIS A 203 -0.88 5.87 12.93
CA HIS A 203 -0.98 5.15 11.68
C HIS A 203 0.13 5.52 10.68
N GLY A 204 0.33 6.84 10.45
CA GLY A 204 1.28 7.42 9.52
C GLY A 204 1.75 8.79 9.94
N PHE A 205 2.56 9.41 9.12
CA PHE A 205 3.18 10.69 9.37
C PHE A 205 2.91 11.65 8.20
N PRO A 206 2.51 12.91 8.47
CA PRO A 206 2.31 13.89 7.41
C PRO A 206 3.64 14.43 6.84
N GLY A 207 4.77 14.09 7.48
CA GLY A 207 6.06 14.69 7.14
C GLY A 207 6.17 16.14 7.58
N TYR A 208 7.28 16.76 7.24
CA TYR A 208 7.63 18.14 7.63
C TYR A 208 8.03 18.93 6.40
N ASP A 209 7.55 20.17 6.30
CA ASP A 209 8.02 21.09 5.27
C ASP A 209 9.56 21.21 5.31
N VAL A 210 10.19 21.43 4.16
CA VAL A 210 11.65 21.48 4.05
C VAL A 210 12.30 22.56 4.91
N ASP A 211 11.56 23.62 5.24
CA ASP A 211 12.02 24.74 6.07
C ASP A 211 11.53 24.62 7.54
N ALA A 212 10.78 23.58 7.89
CA ALA A 212 10.28 23.39 9.24
C ALA A 212 11.37 22.86 10.18
N PRO A 213 11.32 23.19 11.49
CA PRO A 213 12.16 22.54 12.48
C PRO A 213 11.83 21.05 12.56
N LEU A 214 12.84 20.20 12.46
CA LEU A 214 12.69 18.76 12.50
C LEU A 214 12.80 18.23 13.93
N PRO A 215 11.93 17.28 14.34
CA PRO A 215 12.05 16.60 15.62
C PRO A 215 13.19 15.57 15.59
N THR A 216 13.74 15.31 16.75
CA THR A 216 14.48 14.08 17.00
C THR A 216 13.52 12.88 17.02
N LEU A 217 14.04 11.68 16.80
CA LEU A 217 13.23 10.45 16.83
C LEU A 217 12.51 10.26 18.17
N VAL A 218 13.17 10.61 19.30
CA VAL A 218 12.57 10.54 20.64
C VAL A 218 11.42 11.55 20.79
N GLN A 219 11.54 12.76 20.23
CA GLN A 219 10.43 13.72 20.23
C GLN A 219 9.24 13.20 19.43
N VAL A 220 9.46 12.52 18.29
CA VAL A 220 8.38 11.85 17.55
C VAL A 220 7.69 10.79 18.42
N LEU A 221 8.46 9.92 19.07
CA LEU A 221 7.93 8.86 19.93
C LEU A 221 7.13 9.39 21.12
N ASN A 222 7.52 10.54 21.64
CA ASN A 222 6.84 11.21 22.75
C ASN A 222 5.70 12.14 22.30
N GLY A 223 5.57 12.49 21.03
CA GLY A 223 4.66 13.51 20.53
C GLY A 223 5.04 14.92 21.01
N GLU A 224 6.32 15.16 21.28
CA GLU A 224 6.86 16.44 21.76
C GLU A 224 7.21 17.35 20.59
N LYS A 225 6.86 18.65 20.72
CA LYS A 225 7.22 19.64 19.69
C LYS A 225 8.73 19.63 19.39
N PRO A 226 9.12 19.73 18.10
CA PRO A 226 8.30 20.08 16.94
C PRO A 226 7.56 18.91 16.27
N ALA A 227 7.52 17.70 16.86
CA ALA A 227 6.73 16.60 16.32
C ALA A 227 5.27 17.03 16.07
N ASN A 228 4.73 16.58 14.92
CA ASN A 228 3.40 16.95 14.44
C ASN A 228 2.37 15.80 14.55
N THR A 229 2.74 14.72 15.24
CA THR A 229 1.86 13.59 15.57
C THR A 229 1.68 13.46 17.07
N ALA A 230 0.64 12.73 17.48
CA ALA A 230 0.41 12.36 18.87
C ALA A 230 1.52 11.40 19.36
N PRO A 231 1.70 11.26 20.70
CA PRO A 231 2.65 10.29 21.24
C PRO A 231 2.30 8.86 20.82
N ILE A 232 3.33 8.08 20.56
CA ILE A 232 3.19 6.67 20.19
C ILE A 232 3.01 5.86 21.46
N ARG A 233 1.84 5.22 21.61
CA ARG A 233 1.43 4.48 22.81
C ARG A 233 0.75 3.18 22.44
N VAL A 234 0.85 2.19 23.34
CA VAL A 234 0.05 0.97 23.26
C VAL A 234 -1.32 1.26 23.85
N ASP A 235 -2.42 1.03 23.10
CA ASP A 235 -3.79 1.29 23.53
C ASP A 235 -4.73 0.08 23.38
N PHE A 236 -4.19 -1.07 23.00
CA PHE A 236 -4.82 -2.38 23.16
C PHE A 236 -3.74 -3.49 23.32
N VAL A 237 -4.18 -4.67 23.80
CA VAL A 237 -3.27 -5.79 24.12
C VAL A 237 -2.46 -6.22 22.89
N PRO A 238 -1.11 -6.18 22.94
CA PRO A 238 -0.27 -6.61 21.85
C PRO A 238 -0.56 -8.05 21.41
N GLY A 239 -0.70 -8.27 20.09
CA GLY A 239 -1.04 -9.56 19.50
C GLY A 239 -2.54 -9.85 19.38
N SER A 240 -3.42 -9.07 19.99
CA SER A 240 -4.86 -9.35 19.99
C SER A 240 -5.55 -9.05 18.65
N GLN A 241 -5.06 -8.04 17.92
CA GLN A 241 -5.59 -7.65 16.61
C GLN A 241 -4.51 -6.96 15.77
N GLU A 242 -4.75 -6.85 14.46
CA GLU A 242 -3.95 -6.03 13.55
C GLU A 242 -4.46 -4.60 13.54
N ARG A 243 -3.54 -3.65 13.65
CA ARG A 243 -3.77 -2.23 13.35
C ARG A 243 -2.49 -1.62 12.81
N TYR A 244 -2.53 -1.20 11.57
CA TYR A 244 -1.40 -0.57 10.91
C TYR A 244 -0.85 0.59 11.75
N SER A 245 0.47 0.59 11.99
CA SER A 245 1.14 1.63 12.78
C SER A 245 2.53 1.95 12.23
N GLY A 246 2.67 3.14 11.64
CA GLY A 246 3.97 3.74 11.34
C GLY A 246 4.76 4.02 12.61
N GLY A 247 4.05 4.36 13.71
CA GLY A 247 4.66 4.54 15.02
C GLY A 247 5.42 3.32 15.53
N GLY A 248 4.88 2.11 15.29
CA GLY A 248 5.58 0.87 15.60
C GLY A 248 6.88 0.71 14.82
N VAL A 249 6.87 1.05 13.54
CA VAL A 249 8.07 0.98 12.69
C VAL A 249 9.10 2.06 13.07
N THR A 250 8.66 3.19 13.63
CA THR A 250 9.57 4.20 14.19
C THR A 250 10.29 3.68 15.44
N ILE A 251 9.64 2.84 16.26
CA ILE A 251 10.30 2.12 17.37
C ILE A 251 11.34 1.12 16.86
N GLU A 252 11.01 0.38 15.78
CA GLU A 252 11.95 -0.51 15.09
C GLU A 252 13.19 0.24 14.60
N GLN A 253 13.03 1.43 14.00
CA GLN A 253 14.15 2.31 13.62
C GLN A 253 15.06 2.61 14.80
N LEU A 254 14.48 3.10 15.89
CA LEU A 254 15.25 3.44 17.09
C LEU A 254 15.99 2.22 17.65
N MET A 255 15.31 1.07 17.72
CA MET A 255 15.91 -0.15 18.25
C MET A 255 17.12 -0.60 17.42
N MET A 256 17.02 -0.54 16.09
CA MET A 256 18.15 -0.84 15.21
C MET A 256 19.33 0.12 15.43
N MET A 257 19.06 1.42 15.58
CA MET A 257 20.09 2.43 15.87
C MET A 257 20.74 2.19 17.24
N ASP A 258 19.94 1.89 18.26
CA ASP A 258 20.40 1.64 19.64
C ASP A 258 21.32 0.42 19.76
N VAL A 259 21.03 -0.66 19.04
CA VAL A 259 21.84 -1.89 19.11
C VAL A 259 23.10 -1.84 18.24
N THR A 260 23.09 -1.06 17.17
CA THR A 260 24.21 -0.97 16.23
C THR A 260 25.11 0.24 16.47
N GLY A 261 24.60 1.29 17.11
CA GLY A 261 25.28 2.59 17.26
C GLY A 261 25.45 3.35 15.93
N LYS A 262 24.78 2.92 14.85
CA LYS A 262 24.89 3.53 13.52
C LYS A 262 23.73 4.47 13.25
N ALA A 263 23.98 5.53 12.45
CA ALA A 263 22.92 6.32 11.86
C ALA A 263 22.09 5.42 10.93
N PHE A 264 20.76 5.61 10.92
CA PHE A 264 19.84 4.76 10.17
C PHE A 264 20.14 4.68 8.67
N PRO A 265 20.44 5.80 7.94
CA PRO A 265 20.79 5.74 6.53
C PRO A 265 22.03 4.89 6.24
N ASP A 266 23.07 4.99 7.07
CA ASP A 266 24.29 4.21 6.93
C ASP A 266 24.05 2.71 7.17
N LEU A 267 23.27 2.41 8.20
CA LEU A 267 22.89 1.03 8.50
C LEU A 267 22.17 0.37 7.33
N LEU A 268 21.16 1.05 6.76
CA LEU A 268 20.40 0.51 5.64
C LEU A 268 21.23 0.42 4.36
N ARG A 269 22.06 1.41 4.08
CA ARG A 269 22.97 1.38 2.94
C ARG A 269 23.87 0.15 2.97
N GLU A 270 24.54 -0.11 4.11
CA GLU A 270 25.50 -1.21 4.25
C GLU A 270 24.82 -2.59 4.35
N SER A 271 23.70 -2.68 5.06
CA SER A 271 23.07 -3.97 5.36
C SER A 271 22.15 -4.47 4.24
N VAL A 272 21.56 -3.56 3.45
CA VAL A 272 20.54 -3.91 2.43
C VAL A 272 20.88 -3.31 1.07
N LEU A 273 20.93 -1.98 0.94
CA LEU A 273 20.90 -1.32 -0.35
C LEU A 273 22.10 -1.69 -1.24
N GLN A 274 23.31 -1.63 -0.69
CA GLN A 274 24.54 -1.99 -1.43
C GLN A 274 24.57 -3.47 -1.81
N LYS A 275 24.11 -4.36 -0.92
CA LYS A 275 24.13 -5.80 -1.17
C LYS A 275 23.20 -6.22 -2.31
N ILE A 276 22.07 -5.55 -2.42
CA ILE A 276 21.07 -5.82 -3.48
C ILE A 276 21.42 -5.06 -4.78
N GLY A 277 22.25 -4.01 -4.68
CA GLY A 277 22.59 -3.14 -5.81
C GLY A 277 21.54 -2.06 -6.09
N MET A 278 20.90 -1.55 -5.02
CA MET A 278 19.97 -0.41 -5.05
C MET A 278 20.76 0.91 -4.99
N ALA A 279 21.54 1.18 -6.04
CA ALA A 279 22.52 2.27 -6.05
C ALA A 279 21.90 3.69 -6.08
N ASP A 280 20.66 3.79 -6.54
CA ASP A 280 19.94 5.06 -6.62
C ASP A 280 19.09 5.33 -5.35
N SER A 281 19.12 4.44 -4.35
CA SER A 281 18.28 4.48 -3.15
C SER A 281 19.02 4.97 -1.91
N GLY A 282 18.27 5.55 -0.95
CA GLY A 282 18.82 6.00 0.33
C GLY A 282 17.77 6.54 1.28
N TYR A 283 18.15 6.65 2.55
CA TYR A 283 17.28 7.10 3.65
C TYR A 283 17.72 8.45 4.24
N GLU A 284 18.60 9.18 3.56
CA GLU A 284 19.06 10.47 4.05
C GLU A 284 17.91 11.47 4.13
N GLN A 285 17.67 12.00 5.34
CA GLN A 285 16.65 13.01 5.64
C GLN A 285 17.26 14.12 6.52
N PRO A 286 17.40 15.36 6.00
CA PRO A 286 17.07 15.84 4.66
C PRO A 286 17.91 15.20 3.56
N LEU A 287 17.37 15.21 2.32
CA LEU A 287 18.08 14.68 1.16
C LEU A 287 19.28 15.57 0.79
N PRO A 288 20.50 15.04 0.59
CA PRO A 288 21.66 15.83 0.16
C PRO A 288 21.42 16.54 -1.18
N ALA A 289 21.95 17.76 -1.34
CA ALA A 289 21.73 18.61 -2.51
C ALA A 289 22.00 17.92 -3.86
N ALA A 290 23.06 17.11 -3.93
CA ALA A 290 23.40 16.38 -5.15
C ALA A 290 22.30 15.35 -5.55
N ARG A 291 21.64 14.74 -4.57
CA ARG A 291 20.52 13.83 -4.81
C ARG A 291 19.20 14.59 -5.04
N ALA A 292 19.01 15.72 -4.36
CA ALA A 292 17.86 16.59 -4.53
C ALA A 292 17.67 17.07 -5.98
N ALA A 293 18.76 17.21 -6.75
CA ALA A 293 18.72 17.56 -8.16
C ALA A 293 18.11 16.45 -9.05
N LEU A 294 18.05 15.22 -8.56
CA LEU A 294 17.56 14.06 -9.30
C LEU A 294 16.09 13.71 -8.97
N THR A 295 15.45 14.46 -8.05
CA THR A 295 14.11 14.15 -7.56
C THR A 295 12.99 14.71 -8.42
N ALA A 296 11.86 14.04 -8.38
CA ALA A 296 10.58 14.63 -8.75
C ALA A 296 10.13 15.66 -7.70
N THR A 297 9.14 16.46 -8.06
CA THR A 297 8.37 17.35 -7.17
C THR A 297 7.02 16.70 -6.90
N GLY A 298 6.64 16.60 -5.64
CA GLY A 298 5.34 16.06 -5.25
C GLY A 298 4.18 16.93 -5.75
N THR A 299 3.03 16.33 -5.96
CA THR A 299 1.82 17.00 -6.45
C THR A 299 0.62 16.57 -5.64
N TYR A 300 -0.09 17.53 -5.06
CA TYR A 300 -1.34 17.28 -4.35
C TYR A 300 -2.44 16.74 -5.28
N ALA A 301 -3.48 16.15 -4.70
CA ALA A 301 -4.60 15.58 -5.44
C ALA A 301 -5.31 16.61 -6.36
N ASP A 302 -5.29 17.89 -6.00
CA ASP A 302 -5.84 18.99 -6.80
C ASP A 302 -4.93 19.44 -7.97
N GLY A 303 -3.74 18.85 -8.10
CA GLY A 303 -2.76 19.13 -9.15
C GLY A 303 -1.75 20.22 -8.80
N LYS A 304 -1.82 20.82 -7.60
CA LYS A 304 -0.81 21.80 -7.17
C LYS A 304 0.48 21.13 -6.71
N PRO A 305 1.64 21.75 -6.93
CA PRO A 305 2.89 21.22 -6.43
C PRO A 305 2.98 21.33 -4.91
N VAL A 306 3.60 20.34 -4.27
CA VAL A 306 3.97 20.39 -2.85
C VAL A 306 4.95 21.55 -2.62
N GLN A 307 4.70 22.33 -1.57
CA GLN A 307 5.58 23.43 -1.18
C GLN A 307 6.96 22.89 -0.82
N GLY A 308 8.02 23.52 -1.31
CA GLY A 308 9.38 23.03 -1.10
C GLY A 308 9.72 21.75 -1.87
N ARG A 309 8.82 21.26 -2.74
CA ARG A 309 8.92 20.08 -3.61
C ARG A 309 8.54 18.75 -2.94
N TRP A 310 8.81 18.53 -1.66
CA TRP A 310 8.52 17.32 -0.89
C TRP A 310 8.54 17.61 0.61
N HIS A 311 8.04 16.68 1.41
CA HIS A 311 8.22 16.69 2.86
C HIS A 311 9.42 15.86 3.30
N ILE A 312 9.92 16.15 4.50
CA ILE A 312 11.00 15.43 5.17
C ILE A 312 10.39 14.48 6.20
N TYR A 313 10.91 13.26 6.30
CA TYR A 313 10.42 12.22 7.21
C TYR A 313 11.54 11.70 8.12
N PRO A 314 11.73 12.29 9.31
CA PRO A 314 12.66 11.75 10.33
C PRO A 314 12.32 10.30 10.73
N GLU A 315 11.07 9.89 10.54
CA GLU A 315 10.55 8.53 10.67
C GLU A 315 10.95 7.67 9.46
N MET A 316 12.26 7.57 9.26
CA MET A 316 12.86 7.03 8.03
C MET A 316 12.44 5.60 7.74
N ALA A 317 12.40 4.72 8.75
CA ALA A 317 11.98 3.33 8.57
C ALA A 317 10.52 3.23 8.11
N ALA A 318 9.68 4.16 8.55
CA ALA A 318 8.25 4.18 8.22
C ALA A 318 7.96 4.80 6.84
N ALA A 319 8.73 5.85 6.43
CA ALA A 319 8.38 6.66 5.27
C ALA A 319 9.57 7.33 4.53
N GLY A 320 10.83 7.19 4.99
CA GLY A 320 11.94 8.05 4.54
C GLY A 320 12.74 7.57 3.33
N LEU A 321 12.34 6.49 2.64
CA LEU A 321 13.11 5.95 1.51
C LEU A 321 12.93 6.79 0.24
N TRP A 322 14.03 7.31 -0.29
CA TRP A 322 14.14 7.82 -1.65
C TRP A 322 14.67 6.73 -2.58
N THR A 323 13.99 6.48 -3.70
CA THR A 323 14.34 5.35 -4.58
C THR A 323 13.82 5.53 -6.01
N THR A 324 14.06 4.52 -6.83
CA THR A 324 13.53 4.36 -8.20
C THR A 324 12.76 3.03 -8.32
N PRO A 325 11.82 2.90 -9.25
CA PRO A 325 11.16 1.62 -9.52
C PRO A 325 12.13 0.48 -9.86
N THR A 326 13.23 0.79 -10.54
CA THR A 326 14.26 -0.20 -10.87
C THR A 326 14.93 -0.77 -9.62
N ASP A 327 15.20 0.05 -8.62
CA ASP A 327 15.81 -0.41 -7.37
C ASP A 327 14.80 -1.17 -6.51
N LEU A 328 13.53 -0.72 -6.46
CA LEU A 328 12.46 -1.49 -5.82
C LEU A 328 12.24 -2.86 -6.49
N ALA A 329 12.33 -2.93 -7.82
CA ALA A 329 12.24 -4.19 -8.54
C ALA A 329 13.39 -5.14 -8.18
N LYS A 330 14.64 -4.65 -8.07
CA LYS A 330 15.77 -5.45 -7.58
C LYS A 330 15.53 -5.97 -6.16
N PHE A 331 14.98 -5.14 -5.29
CA PHE A 331 14.62 -5.53 -3.93
C PHE A 331 13.59 -6.67 -3.92
N ALA A 332 12.49 -6.53 -4.65
CA ALA A 332 11.45 -7.56 -4.73
C ALA A 332 11.98 -8.87 -5.33
N ILE A 333 12.82 -8.80 -6.37
CA ILE A 333 13.48 -9.96 -6.97
C ILE A 333 14.37 -10.68 -5.94
N GLU A 334 15.17 -9.93 -5.17
CA GLU A 334 16.04 -10.52 -4.15
C GLU A 334 15.22 -11.26 -3.09
N ILE A 335 14.14 -10.65 -2.56
CA ILE A 335 13.25 -11.30 -1.60
C ILE A 335 12.63 -12.58 -2.19
N ALA A 336 12.10 -12.52 -3.41
CA ALA A 336 11.50 -13.68 -4.09
C ALA A 336 12.52 -14.81 -4.33
N GLN A 337 13.74 -14.47 -4.78
CA GLN A 337 14.78 -15.45 -5.01
C GLN A 337 15.33 -16.04 -3.71
N SER A 338 15.45 -15.24 -2.64
CA SER A 338 15.83 -15.75 -1.32
C SER A 338 14.77 -16.69 -0.76
N ARG A 339 13.46 -16.36 -0.94
CA ARG A 339 12.35 -17.25 -0.58
C ARG A 339 12.46 -18.63 -1.29
N ASN A 340 12.94 -18.64 -2.52
CA ASN A 340 13.12 -19.85 -3.33
C ASN A 340 14.48 -20.53 -3.11
N GLY A 341 15.31 -20.08 -2.18
CA GLY A 341 16.65 -20.60 -1.91
C GLY A 341 17.66 -20.35 -3.05
N LYS A 342 17.35 -19.40 -3.97
CA LYS A 342 18.20 -19.06 -5.13
C LYS A 342 19.07 -17.82 -4.88
N SER A 343 18.87 -17.11 -3.78
CA SER A 343 19.69 -16.00 -3.32
C SER A 343 19.78 -15.97 -1.79
N ASN A 344 20.76 -15.26 -1.28
CA ASN A 344 20.97 -15.03 0.16
C ASN A 344 21.83 -13.77 0.41
N LYS A 345 21.74 -12.78 -0.47
CA LYS A 345 22.58 -11.57 -0.37
C LYS A 345 22.38 -10.83 0.94
N VAL A 346 21.16 -10.84 1.49
CA VAL A 346 20.82 -10.21 2.77
C VAL A 346 20.27 -11.22 3.75
N LEU A 347 19.24 -11.97 3.37
CA LEU A 347 18.51 -12.89 4.23
C LEU A 347 18.61 -14.33 3.70
N SER A 348 18.65 -15.29 4.63
CA SER A 348 18.54 -16.70 4.31
C SER A 348 17.13 -17.07 3.87
N GLN A 349 16.98 -18.19 3.17
CA GLN A 349 15.67 -18.72 2.79
C GLN A 349 14.73 -18.82 4.00
N LYS A 350 15.18 -19.43 5.09
CA LYS A 350 14.39 -19.59 6.32
C LYS A 350 13.87 -18.25 6.85
N THR A 351 14.72 -17.22 6.86
CA THR A 351 14.33 -15.90 7.34
C THR A 351 13.29 -15.24 6.41
N VAL A 352 13.43 -15.42 5.09
CA VAL A 352 12.43 -14.88 4.14
C VAL A 352 11.13 -15.69 4.17
N GLU A 353 11.19 -16.99 4.46
CA GLU A 353 9.98 -17.79 4.73
C GLU A 353 9.18 -17.19 5.89
N GLU A 354 9.86 -16.88 6.98
CA GLU A 354 9.24 -16.23 8.11
C GLU A 354 8.77 -14.81 7.79
N MET A 355 9.58 -14.04 7.05
CA MET A 355 9.25 -12.68 6.61
C MET A 355 7.94 -12.62 5.80
N LEU A 356 7.68 -13.61 4.94
CA LEU A 356 6.51 -13.67 4.05
C LEU A 356 5.37 -14.55 4.60
N THR A 357 5.45 -14.96 5.87
CA THR A 357 4.38 -15.70 6.53
C THR A 357 3.51 -14.74 7.33
N PRO A 358 2.19 -14.64 7.06
CA PRO A 358 1.29 -13.81 7.85
C PRO A 358 1.34 -14.18 9.33
N VAL A 359 1.51 -13.18 10.20
CA VAL A 359 1.59 -13.41 11.66
C VAL A 359 0.22 -13.81 12.21
N ARG A 360 -0.83 -13.29 11.62
CA ARG A 360 -2.20 -13.67 11.94
C ARG A 360 -2.87 -14.27 10.70
N PRO A 361 -3.44 -15.48 10.81
CA PRO A 361 -4.17 -16.09 9.69
C PRO A 361 -5.25 -15.15 9.15
N LYS A 362 -5.35 -15.02 7.83
CA LYS A 362 -6.36 -14.24 7.09
C LYS A 362 -6.26 -12.71 7.18
N GLU A 363 -5.28 -12.15 7.89
CA GLU A 363 -5.11 -10.69 7.97
C GLU A 363 -4.07 -10.16 6.97
N GLY A 364 -3.21 -11.00 6.42
CA GLY A 364 -2.27 -10.67 5.35
C GLY A 364 -0.99 -9.96 5.79
N ALA A 365 -0.94 -9.36 6.99
CA ALA A 365 0.25 -8.71 7.49
C ALA A 365 1.32 -9.73 7.91
N ALA A 366 2.46 -9.66 7.25
CA ALA A 366 3.66 -10.43 7.53
C ALA A 366 4.74 -9.50 8.13
N LEU A 367 6.01 -9.86 8.07
CA LEU A 367 7.06 -9.02 8.67
C LEU A 367 7.50 -7.92 7.70
N GLY A 368 6.75 -6.81 7.70
CA GLY A 368 6.98 -5.64 6.86
C GLY A 368 6.36 -5.70 5.47
N PHE A 369 5.82 -6.84 5.04
CA PHE A 369 5.06 -7.00 3.80
C PHE A 369 3.60 -7.38 4.07
N PHE A 370 2.75 -7.15 3.09
CA PHE A 370 1.45 -7.79 2.98
C PHE A 370 1.51 -8.94 1.98
N VAL A 371 0.81 -10.03 2.32
CA VAL A 371 0.74 -11.26 1.50
C VAL A 371 -0.72 -11.48 1.08
N GLU A 372 -0.93 -11.78 -0.19
CA GLU A 372 -2.28 -11.94 -0.74
C GLU A 372 -2.75 -13.40 -0.63
N GLU A 373 -3.73 -13.66 0.23
CA GLU A 373 -4.27 -15.01 0.43
C GLU A 373 -4.91 -15.59 -0.85
N GLN A 374 -5.58 -14.73 -1.64
CA GLN A 374 -6.29 -15.15 -2.85
C GLN A 374 -5.37 -15.33 -4.07
N ASN A 375 -4.11 -14.90 -3.97
CA ASN A 375 -3.08 -15.12 -4.98
C ASN A 375 -1.81 -15.67 -4.32
N PRO A 376 -1.75 -16.97 -4.06
CA PRO A 376 -0.62 -17.58 -3.36
C PRO A 376 0.73 -17.20 -3.97
N GLY A 377 1.64 -16.76 -3.12
CA GLY A 377 2.96 -16.29 -3.53
C GLY A 377 3.06 -14.79 -3.80
N GLN A 378 1.95 -14.08 -3.91
CA GLN A 378 1.97 -12.63 -4.09
C GLN A 378 2.25 -11.93 -2.75
N PHE A 379 3.21 -11.02 -2.76
CA PHE A 379 3.55 -10.12 -1.67
C PHE A 379 3.82 -8.71 -2.21
N GLY A 380 3.68 -7.71 -1.36
CA GLY A 380 3.91 -6.35 -1.76
C GLY A 380 3.68 -5.34 -0.64
N HIS A 381 3.77 -4.09 -0.99
CA HIS A 381 3.43 -2.95 -0.14
C HIS A 381 3.16 -1.72 -0.99
N ASP A 382 2.21 -0.91 -0.57
CA ASP A 382 1.97 0.40 -1.15
C ASP A 382 2.70 1.48 -0.34
N GLY A 383 2.93 2.62 -0.94
CA GLY A 383 3.54 3.76 -0.28
C GLY A 383 2.85 5.07 -0.62
N ALA A 384 2.69 5.90 0.40
CA ALA A 384 2.19 7.25 0.25
C ALA A 384 2.97 8.18 1.17
N ASP A 385 3.51 9.23 0.58
CA ASP A 385 4.05 10.43 1.20
C ASP A 385 3.37 11.63 0.55
N GLU A 386 3.47 12.80 1.15
CA GLU A 386 2.85 14.02 0.63
C GLU A 386 3.27 14.30 -0.81
N GLY A 387 2.32 14.19 -1.75
CA GLY A 387 2.56 14.36 -3.18
C GLY A 387 3.24 13.20 -3.89
N PHE A 388 3.46 12.05 -3.25
CA PHE A 388 4.09 10.88 -3.84
C PHE A 388 3.35 9.61 -3.47
N GLN A 389 3.16 8.72 -4.45
CA GLN A 389 2.61 7.39 -4.19
C GLN A 389 3.36 6.32 -4.99
N ALA A 390 3.44 5.12 -4.41
CA ALA A 390 4.17 4.00 -4.94
C ALA A 390 3.42 2.68 -4.75
N LEU A 391 3.63 1.75 -5.67
CA LEU A 391 3.14 0.37 -5.63
C LEU A 391 4.31 -0.57 -5.87
N LEU A 392 4.51 -1.53 -4.98
CA LEU A 392 5.43 -2.66 -5.16
C LEU A 392 4.66 -3.96 -5.01
N THR A 393 4.70 -4.80 -6.03
CA THR A 393 4.11 -6.15 -5.98
C THR A 393 5.01 -7.16 -6.66
N MET A 394 5.07 -8.37 -6.11
CA MET A 394 5.85 -9.48 -6.64
C MET A 394 5.19 -10.81 -6.27
N ASN A 395 5.24 -11.77 -7.16
CA ASN A 395 4.88 -13.15 -6.86
C ASN A 395 6.15 -14.01 -6.84
N TRP A 396 6.49 -14.57 -5.65
CA TRP A 396 7.70 -15.35 -5.49
C TRP A 396 7.64 -16.73 -6.14
N GLN A 397 6.45 -17.24 -6.50
CA GLN A 397 6.30 -18.53 -7.19
C GLN A 397 6.50 -18.40 -8.70
N THR A 398 5.90 -17.37 -9.30
CA THR A 398 5.93 -17.18 -10.76
C THR A 398 7.06 -16.27 -11.23
N GLY A 399 7.59 -15.43 -10.34
CA GLY A 399 8.66 -14.50 -10.65
C GLY A 399 8.21 -13.25 -11.40
N ASN A 400 6.91 -12.93 -11.36
CA ASN A 400 6.37 -11.74 -11.99
C ASN A 400 5.98 -10.66 -10.96
N GLY A 401 5.98 -9.41 -11.39
CA GLY A 401 5.67 -8.28 -10.55
C GLY A 401 6.00 -6.93 -11.18
N ALA A 402 5.80 -5.87 -10.42
CA ALA A 402 6.17 -4.53 -10.85
C ALA A 402 6.43 -3.61 -9.66
N ALA A 403 7.21 -2.56 -9.91
CA ALA A 403 7.31 -1.38 -9.07
C ALA A 403 6.86 -0.17 -9.90
N ILE A 404 5.94 0.63 -9.37
CA ILE A 404 5.39 1.82 -10.03
C ILE A 404 5.44 2.97 -9.04
N MET A 405 5.98 4.11 -9.42
CA MET A 405 6.08 5.31 -8.58
C MET A 405 5.57 6.52 -9.33
N ALA A 406 4.81 7.36 -8.66
CA ALA A 406 4.23 8.59 -9.20
C ALA A 406 4.43 9.76 -8.25
N ASN A 407 4.61 10.95 -8.79
CA ASN A 407 4.73 12.19 -8.04
C ASN A 407 3.38 12.89 -7.86
N SER A 408 2.40 12.17 -7.35
CA SER A 408 1.05 12.69 -7.06
C SER A 408 0.35 11.89 -5.97
N ASP A 409 -0.50 12.57 -5.16
CA ASP A 409 -1.42 11.94 -4.21
C ASP A 409 -2.48 11.05 -4.87
N ASN A 410 -2.64 11.15 -6.18
CA ASN A 410 -3.51 10.28 -6.97
C ASN A 410 -2.73 9.12 -7.62
N GLY A 411 -1.45 8.96 -7.31
CA GLY A 411 -0.54 8.04 -7.98
C GLY A 411 -0.94 6.57 -7.84
N VAL A 412 -1.42 6.14 -6.67
CA VAL A 412 -1.79 4.73 -6.44
C VAL A 412 -2.99 4.31 -7.30
N ALA A 413 -3.95 5.22 -7.54
CA ALA A 413 -5.08 4.93 -8.41
C ALA A 413 -4.64 4.68 -9.86
N VAL A 414 -3.68 5.47 -10.34
CA VAL A 414 -3.07 5.28 -11.66
C VAL A 414 -2.22 4.01 -11.68
N ALA A 415 -1.40 3.78 -10.65
CA ALA A 415 -0.53 2.61 -10.55
C ALA A 415 -1.33 1.29 -10.54
N ASP A 416 -2.46 1.21 -9.82
CA ASP A 416 -3.33 0.04 -9.81
C ASP A 416 -3.93 -0.24 -11.20
N ILE A 417 -4.43 0.79 -11.88
CA ILE A 417 -4.99 0.64 -13.23
C ILE A 417 -3.91 0.19 -14.23
N VAL A 418 -2.72 0.80 -14.17
CA VAL A 418 -1.57 0.42 -15.01
C VAL A 418 -1.16 -1.02 -14.73
N MET A 419 -1.08 -1.41 -13.46
CA MET A 419 -0.70 -2.78 -13.07
C MET A 419 -1.70 -3.81 -13.60
N ARG A 420 -3.00 -3.52 -13.61
CA ARG A 420 -4.03 -4.36 -14.23
C ARG A 420 -3.80 -4.51 -15.74
N GLY A 421 -3.45 -3.42 -16.41
CA GLY A 421 -3.06 -3.43 -17.83
C GLY A 421 -1.85 -4.31 -18.09
N VAL A 422 -0.80 -4.18 -17.27
CA VAL A 422 0.40 -5.02 -17.33
C VAL A 422 0.04 -6.49 -17.11
N ALA A 423 -0.69 -6.80 -16.05
CA ALA A 423 -1.08 -8.18 -15.74
C ALA A 423 -1.92 -8.82 -16.86
N LYS A 424 -2.85 -8.07 -17.45
CA LYS A 424 -3.67 -8.51 -18.59
C LYS A 424 -2.79 -8.82 -19.80
N GLU A 425 -1.86 -7.93 -20.14
CA GLU A 425 -1.00 -8.05 -21.32
C GLU A 425 -0.03 -9.24 -21.22
N TYR A 426 0.51 -9.50 -20.01
CA TYR A 426 1.40 -10.64 -19.78
C TYR A 426 0.68 -11.92 -19.34
N GLY A 427 -0.65 -11.92 -19.22
CA GLY A 427 -1.44 -13.08 -18.80
C GLY A 427 -1.21 -13.47 -17.33
N TRP A 428 -0.85 -12.53 -16.45
CA TRP A 428 -0.59 -12.82 -15.05
C TRP A 428 -1.90 -12.93 -14.25
N ASN A 429 -1.93 -13.89 -13.35
CA ASN A 429 -3.00 -13.97 -12.35
C ASN A 429 -2.74 -12.92 -11.26
N TYR A 430 -3.09 -11.68 -11.54
CA TYR A 430 -2.96 -10.56 -10.63
C TYR A 430 -4.32 -10.25 -10.02
N LYS A 431 -4.44 -10.48 -8.72
CA LYS A 431 -5.62 -10.09 -7.96
C LYS A 431 -5.18 -9.04 -6.94
N PHE A 432 -5.37 -7.82 -7.27
CA PHE A 432 -5.07 -6.70 -6.39
C PHE A 432 -6.28 -5.78 -6.33
N GLY A 433 -6.64 -5.34 -5.13
CA GLY A 433 -7.75 -4.42 -4.93
C GLY A 433 -9.05 -4.88 -5.61
N GLY A 434 -10.15 -4.47 -5.07
CA GLY A 434 -11.46 -4.64 -5.71
C GLY A 434 -11.62 -3.73 -6.94
N PRO A 435 -12.83 -3.56 -7.44
CA PRO A 435 -13.17 -2.70 -8.58
C PRO A 435 -13.09 -1.20 -8.26
N LEU A 436 -12.52 -0.80 -7.13
CA LEU A 436 -12.57 0.58 -6.64
C LEU A 436 -11.93 1.57 -7.61
N SER A 437 -10.71 1.28 -8.10
CA SER A 437 -10.03 2.20 -9.02
C SER A 437 -10.78 2.38 -10.34
N PRO A 438 -11.31 1.33 -11.00
CA PRO A 438 -12.23 1.49 -12.12
C PRO A 438 -13.50 2.29 -11.79
N LEU A 439 -14.14 2.02 -10.65
CA LEU A 439 -15.33 2.74 -10.23
C LEU A 439 -15.09 4.23 -10.00
N LEU A 440 -13.98 4.58 -9.33
CA LEU A 440 -13.57 5.96 -9.14
C LEU A 440 -13.28 6.67 -10.46
N LEU A 441 -12.60 5.98 -11.39
CA LEU A 441 -12.34 6.52 -12.73
C LEU A 441 -13.63 6.78 -13.49
N ILE A 442 -14.55 5.83 -13.51
CA ILE A 442 -15.85 5.99 -14.16
C ILE A 442 -16.63 7.15 -13.50
N ALA A 443 -16.69 7.18 -12.17
CA ALA A 443 -17.34 8.26 -11.45
C ALA A 443 -16.75 9.64 -11.80
N LYS A 444 -15.42 9.71 -11.94
CA LYS A 444 -14.70 10.95 -12.30
C LYS A 444 -15.03 11.41 -13.73
N LEU A 445 -15.08 10.51 -14.68
CA LEU A 445 -15.14 10.84 -16.11
C LEU A 445 -16.57 10.79 -16.71
N ARG A 446 -17.46 10.00 -16.13
CA ARG A 446 -18.83 9.74 -16.62
C ARG A 446 -19.90 10.03 -15.58
N GLY A 447 -19.51 10.41 -14.36
CA GLY A 447 -20.42 10.67 -13.25
C GLY A 447 -20.69 9.44 -12.38
N VAL A 448 -21.19 9.69 -11.17
CA VAL A 448 -21.41 8.66 -10.15
C VAL A 448 -22.45 7.62 -10.57
N GLN A 449 -23.47 8.03 -11.31
CA GLN A 449 -24.50 7.10 -11.79
C GLN A 449 -23.92 6.04 -12.72
N ALA A 450 -23.05 6.43 -13.67
CA ALA A 450 -22.39 5.47 -14.56
C ALA A 450 -21.51 4.47 -13.78
N ALA A 451 -20.86 4.90 -12.68
CA ALA A 451 -20.12 4.00 -11.81
C ALA A 451 -21.02 2.99 -11.07
N LEU A 452 -22.20 3.43 -10.60
CA LEU A 452 -23.19 2.57 -9.95
C LEU A 452 -23.82 1.58 -10.94
N ASP A 453 -24.06 1.99 -12.17
CA ASP A 453 -24.59 1.12 -13.23
C ASP A 453 -23.55 0.06 -13.61
N TYR A 454 -22.27 0.45 -13.74
CA TYR A 454 -21.18 -0.48 -13.96
C TYR A 454 -21.01 -1.46 -12.79
N PHE A 455 -21.09 -0.99 -11.53
CA PHE A 455 -21.09 -1.85 -10.34
C PHE A 455 -22.22 -2.91 -10.41
N THR A 456 -23.44 -2.45 -10.74
CA THR A 456 -24.61 -3.32 -10.85
C THR A 456 -24.46 -4.36 -11.98
N GLN A 457 -23.85 -3.97 -13.09
CA GLN A 457 -23.54 -4.87 -14.21
C GLN A 457 -22.52 -5.95 -13.79
N LEU A 458 -21.42 -5.56 -13.14
CA LEU A 458 -20.41 -6.50 -12.67
C LEU A 458 -20.99 -7.51 -11.65
N LYS A 459 -21.89 -7.09 -10.76
CA LYS A 459 -22.59 -8.03 -9.85
C LYS A 459 -23.35 -9.12 -10.61
N LYS A 460 -23.95 -8.80 -11.74
CA LYS A 460 -24.68 -9.76 -12.58
C LYS A 460 -23.76 -10.79 -13.26
N THR A 461 -22.47 -10.51 -13.41
CA THR A 461 -21.50 -11.44 -14.00
C THR A 461 -20.99 -12.49 -13.02
N GLY A 462 -21.51 -12.54 -11.78
CA GLY A 462 -21.12 -13.52 -10.77
C GLY A 462 -19.82 -13.20 -10.02
N VAL A 463 -19.36 -11.98 -10.08
CA VAL A 463 -18.24 -11.52 -9.21
C VAL A 463 -18.67 -11.64 -7.76
N SER A 464 -17.80 -12.21 -6.91
CA SER A 464 -18.14 -12.51 -5.51
C SER A 464 -18.49 -11.25 -4.70
N GLU A 465 -19.33 -11.41 -3.68
CA GLU A 465 -19.71 -10.33 -2.73
C GLU A 465 -18.48 -9.75 -2.00
N ASP A 466 -17.43 -10.55 -1.76
CA ASP A 466 -16.20 -10.09 -1.14
C ASP A 466 -15.47 -9.04 -2.01
N VAL A 467 -15.68 -9.10 -3.33
CA VAL A 467 -15.08 -8.16 -4.29
C VAL A 467 -16.05 -7.03 -4.66
N MET A 468 -17.35 -7.33 -4.80
CA MET A 468 -18.40 -6.42 -5.29
C MET A 468 -19.56 -6.29 -4.31
N GLY A 469 -19.24 -6.21 -3.02
CA GLY A 469 -20.22 -6.14 -1.95
C GLY A 469 -20.44 -4.76 -1.35
N GLU A 470 -21.11 -4.73 -0.21
CA GLU A 470 -21.34 -3.55 0.64
C GLU A 470 -20.08 -2.72 0.86
N ARG A 471 -18.95 -3.38 1.14
CA ARG A 471 -17.67 -2.75 1.43
C ARG A 471 -17.14 -1.93 0.26
N SER A 472 -17.26 -2.44 -0.97
CA SER A 472 -16.76 -1.73 -2.17
C SER A 472 -17.53 -0.44 -2.43
N LEU A 473 -18.85 -0.45 -2.23
CA LEU A 473 -19.65 0.78 -2.31
C LEU A 473 -19.37 1.71 -1.13
N ASN A 474 -19.17 1.17 0.07
CA ASN A 474 -18.83 1.97 1.24
C ASN A 474 -17.52 2.73 1.01
N GLU A 475 -16.50 2.05 0.51
CA GLU A 475 -15.20 2.66 0.21
C GLU A 475 -15.30 3.69 -0.93
N LEU A 476 -16.04 3.38 -2.01
CA LEU A 476 -16.32 4.35 -3.08
C LEU A 476 -17.00 5.60 -2.53
N GLY A 477 -18.00 5.43 -1.66
CA GLY A 477 -18.71 6.53 -1.01
C GLY A 477 -17.78 7.44 -0.21
N TYR A 478 -16.93 6.85 0.62
CA TYR A 478 -15.96 7.62 1.43
C TYR A 478 -14.90 8.31 0.57
N ARG A 479 -14.36 7.65 -0.47
CA ARG A 479 -13.40 8.28 -1.39
C ARG A 479 -13.99 9.50 -2.11
N LEU A 480 -15.26 9.44 -2.47
CA LEU A 480 -15.96 10.58 -3.08
C LEU A 480 -16.27 11.67 -2.04
N LEU A 481 -16.76 11.29 -0.86
CA LEU A 481 -17.12 12.21 0.21
C LEU A 481 -15.93 13.08 0.64
N TYR A 482 -14.80 12.43 0.97
CA TYR A 482 -13.60 13.11 1.42
C TYR A 482 -12.73 13.66 0.26
N GLY A 483 -12.92 13.16 -0.96
CA GLY A 483 -12.31 13.69 -2.18
C GLY A 483 -12.99 14.94 -2.75
N GLY A 484 -13.85 15.64 -1.97
CA GLY A 484 -14.52 16.88 -2.38
C GLY A 484 -15.77 16.68 -3.25
N ARG A 485 -16.20 15.44 -3.51
CA ARG A 485 -17.41 15.10 -4.26
C ARG A 485 -18.52 14.62 -3.31
N GLN A 486 -18.84 15.43 -2.31
CA GLN A 486 -19.69 15.07 -1.18
C GLN A 486 -21.07 14.53 -1.60
N GLN A 487 -21.75 15.17 -2.54
CA GLN A 487 -23.08 14.75 -3.00
C GLN A 487 -23.03 13.42 -3.77
N ASP A 488 -21.95 13.17 -4.49
CA ASP A 488 -21.72 11.87 -5.12
C ASP A 488 -21.50 10.77 -4.10
N GLY A 489 -20.77 11.07 -3.00
CA GLY A 489 -20.62 10.18 -1.84
C GLY A 489 -21.96 9.82 -1.23
N VAL A 490 -22.81 10.80 -0.94
CA VAL A 490 -24.20 10.58 -0.47
C VAL A 490 -24.98 9.69 -1.42
N THR A 491 -24.85 9.91 -2.73
CA THR A 491 -25.54 9.11 -3.76
C THR A 491 -25.10 7.63 -3.68
N VAL A 492 -23.79 7.37 -3.51
CA VAL A 492 -23.26 6.01 -3.37
C VAL A 492 -23.76 5.36 -2.07
N PHE A 493 -23.74 6.07 -0.94
CA PHE A 493 -24.21 5.53 0.34
C PHE A 493 -25.72 5.23 0.31
N ARG A 494 -26.54 6.08 -0.32
CA ARG A 494 -27.96 5.77 -0.56
C ARG A 494 -28.16 4.49 -1.37
N GLN A 495 -27.34 4.27 -2.40
CA GLN A 495 -27.37 3.01 -3.16
C GLN A 495 -26.93 1.83 -2.32
N ASN A 496 -25.94 2.01 -1.44
CA ASN A 496 -25.47 0.97 -0.53
C ASN A 496 -26.58 0.55 0.46
N VAL A 497 -27.28 1.50 1.08
CA VAL A 497 -28.45 1.24 1.91
C VAL A 497 -29.54 0.47 1.15
N LYS A 498 -29.81 0.85 -0.11
CA LYS A 498 -30.80 0.17 -0.94
C LYS A 498 -30.44 -1.29 -1.23
N LEU A 499 -29.17 -1.60 -1.43
CA LEU A 499 -28.68 -2.94 -1.75
C LEU A 499 -28.49 -3.80 -0.50
N TYR A 500 -28.14 -3.21 0.64
CA TYR A 500 -27.81 -3.90 1.89
C TYR A 500 -28.61 -3.38 3.10
N PRO A 501 -29.97 -3.34 3.04
CA PRO A 501 -30.80 -2.71 4.07
C PRO A 501 -30.75 -3.41 5.43
N GLN A 502 -30.12 -4.59 5.53
CA GLN A 502 -29.95 -5.34 6.77
C GLN A 502 -28.60 -5.11 7.47
N SER A 503 -27.74 -4.28 6.90
CA SER A 503 -26.45 -3.91 7.50
C SER A 503 -26.59 -2.60 8.29
N SER A 504 -26.21 -2.62 9.57
CA SER A 504 -26.14 -1.40 10.38
C SER A 504 -25.08 -0.42 9.90
N ASN A 505 -24.01 -0.95 9.27
CA ASN A 505 -22.88 -0.16 8.80
C ASN A 505 -23.27 0.79 7.67
N VAL A 506 -24.16 0.39 6.74
CA VAL A 506 -24.57 1.26 5.64
C VAL A 506 -25.34 2.48 6.09
N TYR A 507 -26.11 2.35 7.19
CA TYR A 507 -26.81 3.48 7.81
C TYR A 507 -25.85 4.38 8.58
N ASP A 508 -24.86 3.82 9.27
CA ASP A 508 -23.82 4.59 9.93
C ASP A 508 -23.06 5.47 8.93
N SER A 509 -22.61 4.88 7.83
CA SER A 509 -21.88 5.59 6.75
C SER A 509 -22.75 6.65 6.05
N LEU A 510 -24.04 6.38 5.82
CA LEU A 510 -24.95 7.36 5.25
C LEU A 510 -25.22 8.51 6.23
N GLY A 511 -25.34 8.19 7.54
CA GLY A 511 -25.45 9.19 8.60
C GLY A 511 -24.24 10.13 8.65
N GLU A 512 -23.04 9.58 8.49
CA GLU A 512 -21.81 10.37 8.42
C GLU A 512 -21.77 11.25 7.16
N ALA A 513 -22.19 10.73 6.02
CA ALA A 513 -22.25 11.50 4.78
C ALA A 513 -23.21 12.69 4.90
N TYR A 514 -24.40 12.50 5.47
CA TYR A 514 -25.34 13.59 5.72
C TYR A 514 -24.82 14.61 6.74
N ALA A 515 -24.13 14.15 7.78
CA ALA A 515 -23.49 15.06 8.73
C ALA A 515 -22.42 15.95 8.06
N ASN A 516 -21.64 15.39 7.14
CA ASN A 516 -20.62 16.11 6.36
C ASN A 516 -21.23 17.10 5.35
N THR A 517 -22.41 16.84 4.84
CA THR A 517 -23.13 17.74 3.91
C THR A 517 -24.05 18.73 4.60
N GLY A 518 -24.13 18.68 5.94
CA GLY A 518 -24.94 19.60 6.75
C GLY A 518 -26.42 19.21 6.87
N GLU A 519 -26.82 18.04 6.41
CA GLU A 519 -28.20 17.52 6.44
C GLU A 519 -28.45 16.83 7.80
N LYS A 520 -28.50 17.63 8.86
CA LYS A 520 -28.50 17.22 10.27
C LYS A 520 -29.60 16.22 10.62
N GLU A 521 -30.83 16.46 10.19
CA GLU A 521 -32.00 15.63 10.50
C GLU A 521 -31.85 14.23 9.87
N LEU A 522 -31.40 14.16 8.62
CA LEU A 522 -31.13 12.89 7.92
C LEU A 522 -29.94 12.14 8.53
N ALA A 523 -28.94 12.87 9.02
CA ALA A 523 -27.81 12.25 9.73
C ALA A 523 -28.30 11.58 11.02
N ILE A 524 -29.14 12.26 11.81
CA ILE A 524 -29.72 11.72 13.06
C ILE A 524 -30.54 10.45 12.76
N GLU A 525 -31.46 10.50 11.79
CA GLU A 525 -32.30 9.37 11.40
C GLU A 525 -31.48 8.13 11.06
N ASN A 526 -30.41 8.30 10.27
CA ASN A 526 -29.58 7.19 9.84
C ASN A 526 -28.71 6.63 10.98
N TYR A 527 -28.14 7.47 11.84
CA TYR A 527 -27.40 6.98 13.02
C TYR A 527 -28.33 6.26 14.02
N GLU A 528 -29.57 6.73 14.22
CA GLU A 528 -30.56 6.03 15.03
C GLU A 528 -30.91 4.67 14.45
N LYS A 529 -31.08 4.58 13.13
CA LYS A 529 -31.33 3.32 12.44
C LYS A 529 -30.16 2.35 12.59
N SER A 530 -28.92 2.82 12.47
CA SER A 530 -27.72 2.03 12.73
C SER A 530 -27.71 1.49 14.16
N LEU A 531 -28.01 2.31 15.17
CA LEU A 531 -28.08 1.89 16.58
C LEU A 531 -29.24 0.93 16.88
N GLN A 532 -30.39 1.09 16.23
CA GLN A 532 -31.49 0.15 16.34
C GLN A 532 -31.06 -1.26 15.91
N MET A 533 -30.22 -1.36 14.88
CA MET A 533 -29.73 -2.64 14.33
C MET A 533 -28.49 -3.15 15.08
N ASN A 534 -27.62 -2.25 15.52
CA ASN A 534 -26.42 -2.56 16.31
C ASN A 534 -26.29 -1.61 17.51
N PRO A 535 -26.86 -1.95 18.68
CA PRO A 535 -26.78 -1.11 19.88
C PRO A 535 -25.35 -0.89 20.42
N LYS A 536 -24.37 -1.63 19.91
CA LYS A 536 -22.95 -1.50 20.28
C LYS A 536 -22.17 -0.56 19.35
N ASN A 537 -22.81 0.11 18.41
CA ASN A 537 -22.14 1.10 17.55
C ASN A 537 -21.82 2.38 18.32
N ASP A 538 -20.64 2.42 18.93
CA ASP A 538 -20.21 3.56 19.74
C ASP A 538 -19.93 4.82 18.88
N ASN A 539 -19.53 4.66 17.60
CA ASN A 539 -19.42 5.79 16.68
C ASN A 539 -20.75 6.52 16.51
N ALA A 540 -21.82 5.78 16.19
CA ALA A 540 -23.14 6.38 16.03
C ALA A 540 -23.64 7.07 17.32
N LYS A 541 -23.35 6.49 18.52
CA LYS A 541 -23.69 7.12 19.81
C LYS A 541 -22.98 8.48 19.98
N GLU A 542 -21.69 8.51 19.73
CA GLU A 542 -20.88 9.72 19.86
C GLU A 542 -21.32 10.81 18.86
N ARG A 543 -21.55 10.42 17.60
CA ARG A 543 -22.02 11.33 16.56
C ARG A 543 -23.41 11.90 16.86
N LEU A 544 -24.35 11.08 17.30
CA LEU A 544 -25.68 11.55 17.73
C LEU A 544 -25.62 12.52 18.89
N LYS A 545 -24.78 12.25 19.90
CA LYS A 545 -24.58 13.17 21.01
C LYS A 545 -24.13 14.55 20.50
N LYS A 546 -23.08 14.58 19.64
CA LYS A 546 -22.57 15.84 19.05
C LYS A 546 -23.63 16.58 18.20
N LEU A 547 -24.40 15.85 17.40
CA LEU A 547 -25.45 16.45 16.56
C LEU A 547 -26.62 17.04 17.37
N ARG A 548 -26.89 16.52 18.57
CA ARG A 548 -27.99 16.97 19.45
C ARG A 548 -27.57 18.07 20.41
N GLU A 549 -26.30 18.35 20.59
CA GLU A 549 -25.82 19.47 21.39
C GLU A 549 -26.30 20.80 20.76
N PRO A 550 -26.87 21.71 21.54
CA PRO A 550 -27.21 23.05 21.04
C PRO A 550 -25.91 23.77 20.66
N LYS A 551 -25.93 24.45 19.52
CA LYS A 551 -24.80 25.29 19.07
C LYS A 551 -24.62 26.50 19.97
#